data_82e5791703b74aedb5450569b5584be3
#
_entry.id   82e5791703b74aedb5450569b5584be3
#
_cell.length_a   1.000
_cell.length_b   1.000
_cell.length_c   1.000
_cell.angle_alpha   90.00
_cell.angle_beta   90.00
_cell.angle_gamma   90.00
#
_symmetry.space_group_name_H-M   'P 1'
#
loop_
_entity.id
_entity.type
_entity.pdbx_description
1 polymer ?
#
loop_
_entity_poly.entity_id
_entity_poly.type
_entity_poly.pdbx_seq_one_letter_code
_entity_poly.pdbx_strand_id
1 'polypeptide(L)'
;MGRLHVETIQIDPALLRRTADGAVLTPEILADYAAKLRAQGRREDSVRSCERTMNQFYDSLPEDKLVSKDTLQNWRDQLLAEQYAVRSVNSKVSTINARLERMGCREFQVTKQLPTEEFDTPELTRQEYVRMLQTAKILEDERAYVLTKLFATTGIAVL
;
A
#
# COMPACT_ATOMS: atom_id res chain seq x y z
N MET A 1 19.78 8.35 18.88
CA MET A 1 18.81 8.03 17.79
C MET A 1 19.30 6.78 17.09
N GLY A 2 18.79 5.61 17.51
CA GLY A 2 19.15 4.33 16.90
C GLY A 2 18.50 4.18 15.54
N ARG A 3 19.30 4.06 14.48
CA ARG A 3 18.84 3.57 13.20
C ARG A 3 18.37 2.13 13.40
N LEU A 4 17.09 1.89 13.30
CA LEU A 4 16.57 0.54 13.17
C LEU A 4 17.24 -0.06 11.92
N HIS A 5 18.15 -1.02 12.14
CA HIS A 5 18.61 -1.90 11.07
C HIS A 5 17.39 -2.68 10.60
N VAL A 6 16.80 -2.24 9.50
CA VAL A 6 15.83 -3.03 8.77
C VAL A 6 16.66 -4.15 8.12
N GLU A 7 16.72 -5.30 8.78
CA GLU A 7 17.26 -6.50 8.14
C GLU A 7 16.55 -6.70 6.80
N THR A 8 17.33 -6.71 5.74
CA THR A 8 16.82 -6.93 4.39
C THR A 8 16.22 -8.32 4.35
N ILE A 9 14.90 -8.44 4.22
CA ILE A 9 14.23 -9.72 4.06
C ILE A 9 14.76 -10.35 2.77
N GLN A 10 15.65 -11.32 2.90
CA GLN A 10 16.06 -12.15 1.79
C GLN A 10 15.10 -13.34 1.68
N ILE A 11 14.63 -13.59 0.47
CA ILE A 11 13.87 -14.80 0.16
C ILE A 11 14.85 -15.95 0.06
N ASP A 12 14.39 -17.12 0.47
CA ASP A 12 15.14 -18.34 0.23
C ASP A 12 15.36 -18.51 -1.28
N PRO A 13 16.60 -18.44 -1.77
CA PRO A 13 16.89 -18.60 -3.20
C PRO A 13 16.35 -19.89 -3.79
N ALA A 14 16.18 -20.94 -2.95
CA ALA A 14 15.63 -22.22 -3.36
C ALA A 14 14.15 -22.17 -3.78
N LEU A 15 13.40 -21.16 -3.30
CA LEU A 15 12.00 -20.97 -3.66
C LEU A 15 11.81 -20.20 -4.96
N LEU A 16 12.87 -19.56 -5.47
CA LEU A 16 12.78 -18.70 -6.64
C LEU A 16 13.14 -19.49 -7.91
N ARG A 17 12.15 -19.79 -8.73
CA ARG A 17 12.37 -20.35 -10.06
C ARG A 17 12.53 -19.21 -11.07
N ARG A 18 13.79 -18.91 -11.41
CA ARG A 18 14.11 -18.00 -12.50
C ARG A 18 14.23 -18.78 -13.82
N THR A 19 13.63 -18.21 -14.86
CA THR A 19 13.77 -18.65 -16.24
C THR A 19 14.46 -17.53 -17.04
N ALA A 20 14.84 -17.79 -18.28
CA ALA A 20 15.39 -16.77 -19.17
C ALA A 20 14.40 -15.61 -19.41
N ASP A 21 13.10 -15.90 -19.34
CA ASP A 21 12.03 -14.97 -19.69
C ASP A 21 11.41 -14.28 -18.47
N GLY A 22 11.73 -14.71 -17.24
CA GLY A 22 11.13 -14.11 -16.05
C GLY A 22 11.35 -14.89 -14.75
N ALA A 23 10.52 -14.61 -13.77
CA ALA A 23 10.49 -15.29 -12.48
C ALA A 23 9.11 -15.87 -12.21
N VAL A 24 9.05 -17.13 -11.81
CA VAL A 24 7.79 -17.81 -11.47
C VAL A 24 7.41 -17.49 -10.05
N LEU A 25 6.21 -16.95 -9.88
CA LEU A 25 5.63 -16.69 -8.56
C LEU A 25 4.88 -17.93 -8.06
N THR A 26 5.13 -18.34 -6.83
CA THR A 26 4.46 -19.51 -6.23
C THR A 26 3.73 -19.12 -4.93
N PRO A 27 2.70 -19.88 -4.51
CA PRO A 27 2.00 -19.63 -3.25
C PRO A 27 2.94 -19.69 -2.03
N GLU A 28 3.95 -20.55 -2.07
CA GLU A 28 4.93 -20.69 -0.99
C GLU A 28 5.76 -19.41 -0.83
N ILE A 29 6.11 -18.75 -1.94
CA ILE A 29 6.80 -17.46 -1.94
C ILE A 29 5.93 -16.38 -1.30
N LEU A 30 4.62 -16.37 -1.56
CA LEU A 30 3.68 -15.42 -0.98
C LEU A 30 3.56 -15.62 0.54
N ALA A 31 3.42 -16.88 0.97
CA ALA A 31 3.33 -17.25 2.38
C ALA A 31 4.62 -16.91 3.15
N ASP A 32 5.79 -17.21 2.60
CA ASP A 32 7.09 -16.87 3.19
C ASP A 32 7.24 -15.37 3.40
N TYR A 33 6.80 -14.58 2.44
CA TYR A 33 6.86 -13.13 2.57
C TYR A 33 5.99 -12.60 3.71
N ALA A 34 4.76 -13.07 3.81
CA ALA A 34 3.86 -12.67 4.88
C ALA A 34 4.40 -13.07 6.27
N ALA A 35 4.96 -14.28 6.38
CA ALA A 35 5.61 -14.75 7.60
C ALA A 35 6.79 -13.84 8.00
N LYS A 36 7.62 -13.44 7.04
CA LYS A 36 8.74 -12.54 7.27
C LYS A 36 8.33 -11.13 7.67
N LEU A 37 7.24 -10.60 7.12
CA LEU A 37 6.69 -9.32 7.56
C LEU A 37 6.20 -9.39 9.02
N ARG A 38 5.56 -10.49 9.42
CA ARG A 38 5.14 -10.72 10.81
C ARG A 38 6.33 -10.84 11.74
N ALA A 39 7.36 -11.57 11.35
CA ALA A 39 8.60 -11.71 12.12
C ALA A 39 9.32 -10.37 12.33
N GLN A 40 9.18 -9.41 11.41
CA GLN A 40 9.69 -8.05 11.55
C GLN A 40 8.81 -7.13 12.43
N GLY A 41 7.78 -7.67 13.07
CA GLY A 41 6.88 -6.90 13.94
C GLY A 41 5.98 -5.91 13.17
N ARG A 42 5.71 -6.13 11.88
CA ARG A 42 4.76 -5.31 11.14
C ARG A 42 3.35 -5.51 11.67
N ARG A 43 2.55 -4.43 11.72
CA ARG A 43 1.15 -4.48 12.14
C ARG A 43 0.38 -5.46 11.26
N GLU A 44 -0.46 -6.29 11.87
CA GLU A 44 -1.20 -7.34 11.17
C GLU A 44 -2.09 -6.77 10.04
N ASP A 45 -2.70 -5.60 10.23
CA ASP A 45 -3.49 -4.95 9.17
C ASP A 45 -2.65 -4.61 7.93
N SER A 46 -1.39 -4.18 8.16
CA SER A 46 -0.44 -3.91 7.07
C SER A 46 -0.03 -5.20 6.35
N VAL A 47 0.17 -6.29 7.10
CA VAL A 47 0.48 -7.61 6.53
C VAL A 47 -0.68 -8.11 5.70
N ARG A 48 -1.90 -8.07 6.23
CA ARG A 48 -3.13 -8.48 5.49
C ARG A 48 -3.37 -7.65 4.24
N SER A 49 -3.11 -6.34 4.30
CA SER A 49 -3.21 -5.47 3.12
C SER A 49 -2.20 -5.86 2.05
N CYS A 50 -0.98 -6.19 2.46
CA CYS A 50 0.06 -6.67 1.57
C CYS A 50 -0.31 -8.04 0.97
N GLU A 51 -0.77 -8.99 1.77
CA GLU A 51 -1.23 -10.32 1.33
C GLU A 51 -2.35 -10.21 0.29
N ARG A 52 -3.36 -9.36 0.54
CA ARG A 52 -4.44 -9.12 -0.43
C ARG A 52 -3.93 -8.61 -1.76
N THR A 53 -3.01 -7.65 -1.73
CA THR A 53 -2.41 -7.09 -2.95
C THR A 53 -1.59 -8.13 -3.71
N MET A 54 -0.82 -8.94 -2.99
CA MET A 54 -0.01 -10.02 -3.57
C MET A 54 -0.89 -11.09 -4.21
N ASN A 55 -1.95 -11.53 -3.53
CA ASN A 55 -2.88 -12.52 -4.06
C ASN A 55 -3.61 -11.97 -5.29
N GLN A 56 -4.09 -10.72 -5.27
CA GLN A 56 -4.71 -10.08 -6.42
C GLN A 56 -3.77 -10.05 -7.63
N PHE A 57 -2.49 -9.75 -7.42
CA PHE A 57 -1.49 -9.79 -8.49
C PHE A 57 -1.27 -11.21 -8.99
N TYR A 58 -1.11 -12.18 -8.07
CA TYR A 58 -0.90 -13.59 -8.40
C TYR A 58 -2.08 -14.16 -9.22
N ASP A 59 -3.31 -13.83 -8.85
CA ASP A 59 -4.52 -14.28 -9.54
C ASP A 59 -4.63 -13.70 -10.96
N SER A 60 -4.09 -12.48 -11.17
CA SER A 60 -4.05 -11.84 -12.49
C SER A 60 -2.99 -12.42 -13.44
N LEU A 61 -2.04 -13.20 -12.92
CA LEU A 61 -0.99 -13.81 -13.74
C LEU A 61 -1.53 -14.96 -14.60
N PRO A 62 -0.92 -15.23 -15.77
CA PRO A 62 -1.19 -16.41 -16.57
C PRO A 62 -1.04 -17.72 -15.78
N GLU A 63 -1.43 -18.84 -16.37
CA GLU A 63 -1.38 -20.17 -15.71
C GLU A 63 0.04 -20.56 -15.26
N ASP A 64 1.06 -20.19 -16.02
CA ASP A 64 2.48 -20.45 -15.72
C ASP A 64 3.03 -19.61 -14.55
N LYS A 65 2.22 -18.62 -14.09
CA LYS A 65 2.60 -17.70 -12.99
C LYS A 65 3.93 -16.98 -13.21
N LEU A 66 4.26 -16.75 -14.48
CA LEU A 66 5.49 -16.08 -14.89
C LEU A 66 5.34 -14.56 -14.79
N VAL A 67 6.26 -13.92 -14.09
CA VAL A 67 6.41 -12.46 -14.03
C VAL A 67 7.54 -12.07 -14.98
N SER A 68 7.18 -11.39 -16.05
CA SER A 68 8.10 -10.84 -17.06
C SER A 68 8.20 -9.31 -16.94
N LYS A 69 8.98 -8.70 -17.83
CA LYS A 69 9.23 -7.25 -17.82
C LYS A 69 7.96 -6.40 -17.90
N ASP A 70 6.96 -6.84 -18.67
CA ASP A 70 5.75 -6.05 -18.92
C ASP A 70 4.58 -6.45 -18.01
N THR A 71 4.72 -7.54 -17.25
CA THR A 71 3.63 -8.11 -16.44
C THR A 71 3.07 -7.12 -15.45
N LEU A 72 3.92 -6.43 -14.68
CA LEU A 72 3.47 -5.48 -13.67
C LEU A 72 2.90 -4.20 -14.30
N GLN A 73 3.40 -3.80 -15.46
CA GLN A 73 2.84 -2.66 -16.19
C GLN A 73 1.44 -2.98 -16.72
N ASN A 74 1.26 -4.15 -17.31
CA ASN A 74 -0.04 -4.61 -17.81
C ASN A 74 -1.06 -4.71 -16.67
N TRP A 75 -0.66 -5.25 -15.52
CA TRP A 75 -1.53 -5.31 -14.34
C TRP A 75 -1.89 -3.92 -13.82
N ARG A 76 -0.96 -2.97 -13.80
CA ARG A 76 -1.23 -1.56 -13.45
C ARG A 76 -2.30 -0.98 -14.37
N ASP A 77 -2.14 -1.19 -15.68
CA ASP A 77 -3.04 -0.63 -16.68
C ASP A 77 -4.43 -1.30 -16.60
N GLN A 78 -4.48 -2.60 -16.25
CA GLN A 78 -5.72 -3.30 -15.93
C GLN A 78 -6.44 -2.69 -14.72
N LEU A 79 -5.72 -2.43 -13.61
CA LEU A 79 -6.32 -1.79 -12.43
C LEU A 79 -6.91 -0.42 -12.75
N LEU A 80 -6.28 0.35 -13.65
CA LEU A 80 -6.82 1.62 -14.11
C LEU A 80 -8.10 1.43 -14.94
N ALA A 81 -8.13 0.43 -15.83
CA ALA A 81 -9.30 0.08 -16.60
C ALA A 81 -10.48 -0.37 -15.71
N GLU A 82 -10.18 -1.03 -14.58
CA GLU A 82 -11.14 -1.39 -13.52
C GLU A 82 -11.53 -0.20 -12.62
N GLN A 83 -11.13 1.03 -12.98
CA GLN A 83 -11.47 2.28 -12.29
C GLN A 83 -10.94 2.39 -10.85
N TYR A 84 -9.87 1.69 -10.51
CA TYR A 84 -9.18 1.96 -9.24
C TYR A 84 -8.60 3.37 -9.22
N ALA A 85 -8.73 4.06 -8.07
CA ALA A 85 -8.10 5.36 -7.88
C ALA A 85 -6.58 5.27 -8.08
N VAL A 86 -6.00 6.25 -8.77
CA VAL A 86 -4.56 6.31 -9.10
C VAL A 86 -3.67 6.10 -7.87
N ARG A 87 -4.03 6.72 -6.74
CA ARG A 87 -3.33 6.55 -5.46
C ARG A 87 -3.31 5.08 -4.99
N SER A 88 -4.44 4.39 -5.15
CA SER A 88 -4.56 2.96 -4.81
C SER A 88 -3.71 2.10 -5.74
N VAL A 89 -3.71 2.40 -7.03
CA VAL A 89 -2.88 1.71 -8.03
C VAL A 89 -1.41 1.88 -7.71
N ASN A 90 -0.96 3.10 -7.45
CA ASN A 90 0.43 3.38 -7.07
C ASN A 90 0.84 2.61 -5.80
N SER A 91 -0.03 2.57 -4.77
CA SER A 91 0.22 1.80 -3.54
C SER A 91 0.37 0.31 -3.81
N LYS A 92 -0.51 -0.27 -4.63
CA LYS A 92 -0.46 -1.68 -5.02
C LYS A 92 0.81 -2.00 -5.80
N VAL A 93 1.14 -1.21 -6.82
CA VAL A 93 2.36 -1.35 -7.63
C VAL A 93 3.62 -1.24 -6.75
N SER A 94 3.66 -0.29 -5.82
CA SER A 94 4.77 -0.15 -4.87
C SER A 94 4.95 -1.39 -4.00
N THR A 95 3.84 -2.03 -3.57
CA THR A 95 3.89 -3.28 -2.81
C THR A 95 4.52 -4.41 -3.62
N ILE A 96 4.14 -4.56 -4.90
CA ILE A 96 4.71 -5.59 -5.79
C ILE A 96 6.17 -5.27 -6.13
N ASN A 97 6.50 -4.01 -6.42
CA ASN A 97 7.88 -3.57 -6.65
C ASN A 97 8.80 -3.94 -5.48
N ALA A 98 8.39 -3.63 -4.25
CA ALA A 98 9.16 -3.99 -3.05
C ALA A 98 9.37 -5.52 -2.94
N ARG A 99 8.41 -6.30 -3.44
CA ARG A 99 8.52 -7.75 -3.49
C ARG A 99 9.52 -8.22 -4.55
N LEU A 100 9.38 -7.73 -5.79
CA LEU A 100 10.28 -8.05 -6.90
C LEU A 100 11.73 -7.67 -6.56
N GLU A 101 11.95 -6.55 -5.90
CA GLU A 101 13.28 -6.15 -5.43
C GLU A 101 13.91 -7.20 -4.50
N ARG A 102 13.14 -7.68 -3.53
CA ARG A 102 13.60 -8.71 -2.57
C ARG A 102 13.83 -10.07 -3.20
N MET A 103 13.15 -10.33 -4.30
CA MET A 103 13.38 -11.52 -5.15
C MET A 103 14.60 -11.35 -6.07
N GLY A 104 15.26 -10.18 -6.05
CA GLY A 104 16.35 -9.87 -6.98
C GLY A 104 15.87 -9.69 -8.42
N CYS A 105 14.60 -9.36 -8.62
CA CYS A 105 13.94 -9.18 -9.91
C CYS A 105 13.67 -7.71 -10.19
N ARG A 106 14.63 -6.83 -9.94
CA ARG A 106 14.50 -5.38 -10.13
C ARG A 106 14.16 -4.99 -11.57
N GLU A 107 14.61 -5.77 -12.52
CA GLU A 107 14.37 -5.58 -13.95
C GLU A 107 12.88 -5.62 -14.33
N PHE A 108 12.03 -6.21 -13.49
CA PHE A 108 10.58 -6.32 -13.71
C PHE A 108 9.77 -5.26 -12.97
N GLN A 109 10.43 -4.34 -12.27
CA GLN A 109 9.77 -3.27 -11.55
C GLN A 109 9.24 -2.18 -12.50
N VAL A 110 8.10 -1.59 -12.11
CA VAL A 110 7.60 -0.36 -12.71
C VAL A 110 8.08 0.82 -11.87
N THR A 111 9.01 1.60 -12.40
CA THR A 111 9.65 2.71 -11.69
C THR A 111 8.85 4.01 -11.78
N LYS A 112 8.07 4.20 -12.85
CA LYS A 112 7.29 5.41 -13.06
C LYS A 112 5.93 5.31 -12.35
N GLN A 113 5.77 6.10 -11.31
CA GLN A 113 4.47 6.29 -10.68
C GLN A 113 3.55 7.11 -11.58
N LEU A 114 2.25 6.83 -11.47
CA LEU A 114 1.23 7.63 -12.14
C LEU A 114 1.07 8.97 -11.40
N PRO A 115 0.89 10.08 -12.13
CA PRO A 115 0.57 11.35 -11.50
C PRO A 115 -0.72 11.20 -10.69
N THR A 116 -0.65 11.54 -9.42
CA THR A 116 -1.82 11.61 -8.56
C THR A 116 -2.33 13.04 -8.63
N GLU A 117 -3.60 13.24 -8.96
CA GLU A 117 -4.22 14.54 -8.77
C GLU A 117 -4.12 14.89 -7.29
N GLU A 118 -3.45 15.96 -6.98
CA GLU A 118 -3.55 16.57 -5.66
C GLU A 118 -5.00 17.06 -5.57
N PHE A 119 -5.83 16.31 -4.87
CA PHE A 119 -7.10 16.87 -4.44
C PHE A 119 -6.74 18.05 -3.54
N ASP A 120 -7.01 19.23 -4.04
CA ASP A 120 -7.08 20.45 -3.23
C ASP A 120 -8.23 20.21 -2.24
N THR A 121 -7.94 19.45 -1.18
CA THR A 121 -8.87 19.30 -0.06
C THR A 121 -8.97 20.69 0.54
N PRO A 122 -10.13 21.37 0.40
CA PRO A 122 -10.25 22.71 0.92
C PRO A 122 -9.90 22.67 2.41
N GLU A 123 -8.85 23.41 2.78
CA GLU A 123 -8.47 23.54 4.17
C GLU A 123 -9.59 24.22 4.94
N LEU A 124 -9.93 23.67 6.08
CA LEU A 124 -10.94 24.24 6.95
C LEU A 124 -10.48 25.63 7.42
N THR A 125 -11.18 26.67 7.01
CA THR A 125 -10.89 28.03 7.45
C THR A 125 -11.16 28.19 8.94
N ARG A 126 -10.49 29.17 9.58
CA ARG A 126 -10.76 29.51 10.98
C ARG A 126 -12.23 29.85 11.23
N GLN A 127 -12.90 30.47 10.28
CA GLN A 127 -14.32 30.84 10.41
C GLN A 127 -15.22 29.62 10.41
N GLU A 128 -14.95 28.64 9.52
CA GLU A 128 -15.68 27.38 9.46
C GLU A 128 -15.46 26.55 10.72
N TYR A 129 -14.22 26.47 11.21
CA TYR A 129 -13.91 25.80 12.48
C TYR A 129 -14.71 26.40 13.65
N VAL A 130 -14.71 27.73 13.79
CA VAL A 130 -15.48 28.40 14.84
C VAL A 130 -16.98 28.14 14.69
N ARG A 131 -17.49 28.15 13.45
CA ARG A 131 -18.90 27.83 13.16
C ARG A 131 -19.24 26.41 13.56
N MET A 132 -18.40 25.43 13.25
CA MET A 132 -18.57 24.03 13.67
C MET A 132 -18.68 23.90 15.19
N LEU A 133 -17.79 24.54 15.94
CA LEU A 133 -17.83 24.53 17.41
C LEU A 133 -19.10 25.19 17.96
N GLN A 134 -19.55 26.32 17.37
CA GLN A 134 -20.79 27.00 17.78
C GLN A 134 -21.99 26.10 17.49
N THR A 135 -22.06 25.49 16.31
CA THR A 135 -23.14 24.58 15.94
C THR A 135 -23.22 23.39 16.88
N ALA A 136 -22.09 22.78 17.20
CA ALA A 136 -22.05 21.66 18.16
C ALA A 136 -22.59 22.07 19.55
N LYS A 137 -22.28 23.28 20.00
CA LYS A 137 -22.83 23.82 21.26
C LYS A 137 -24.35 24.06 21.19
N ILE A 138 -24.84 24.64 20.09
CA ILE A 138 -26.29 24.91 19.90
C ILE A 138 -27.08 23.61 19.86
N LEU A 139 -26.50 22.54 19.25
CA LEU A 139 -27.11 21.21 19.17
C LEU A 139 -26.88 20.36 20.43
N GLU A 140 -26.22 20.91 21.44
CA GLU A 140 -25.84 20.21 22.67
C GLU A 140 -25.06 18.92 22.42
N ASP A 141 -24.36 18.81 21.26
CA ASP A 141 -23.51 17.68 20.91
C ASP A 141 -22.09 17.86 21.48
N GLU A 142 -21.95 17.48 22.73
CA GLU A 142 -20.68 17.56 23.46
C GLU A 142 -19.59 16.72 22.79
N ARG A 143 -19.96 15.58 22.21
CA ARG A 143 -19.01 14.67 21.52
C ARG A 143 -18.45 15.33 20.27
N ALA A 144 -19.29 15.92 19.42
CA ALA A 144 -18.85 16.65 18.25
C ALA A 144 -17.97 17.84 18.63
N TYR A 145 -18.34 18.58 19.68
CA TYR A 145 -17.54 19.71 20.19
C TYR A 145 -16.14 19.27 20.63
N VAL A 146 -16.04 18.25 21.48
CA VAL A 146 -14.78 17.77 22.02
C VAL A 146 -13.90 17.19 20.91
N LEU A 147 -14.45 16.36 20.02
CA LEU A 147 -13.71 15.75 18.91
C LEU A 147 -13.17 16.82 17.95
N THR A 148 -13.99 17.79 17.54
CA THR A 148 -13.58 18.87 16.65
C THR A 148 -12.43 19.67 17.26
N LYS A 149 -12.51 19.98 18.56
CA LYS A 149 -11.48 20.70 19.28
C LYS A 149 -10.21 19.86 19.42
N LEU A 150 -10.33 18.57 19.75
CA LEU A 150 -9.21 17.66 19.91
C LEU A 150 -8.42 17.53 18.60
N PHE A 151 -9.10 17.26 17.48
CA PHE A 151 -8.42 17.10 16.18
C PHE A 151 -7.73 18.39 15.73
N ALA A 152 -8.38 19.54 15.91
CA ALA A 152 -7.80 20.82 15.51
C ALA A 152 -6.59 21.23 16.36
N THR A 153 -6.53 20.82 17.63
CA THR A 153 -5.42 21.18 18.53
C THR A 153 -4.28 20.18 18.54
N THR A 154 -4.54 18.92 18.26
CA THR A 154 -3.53 17.85 18.35
C THR A 154 -3.02 17.34 17.01
N GLY A 155 -3.78 17.58 15.93
CA GLY A 155 -3.46 17.00 14.61
C GLY A 155 -3.53 15.46 14.55
N ILE A 156 -4.15 14.82 15.57
CA ILE A 156 -4.30 13.36 15.60
C ILE A 156 -5.27 12.94 14.48
N ALA A 157 -4.81 12.07 13.60
CA ALA A 157 -5.67 11.44 12.60
C ALA A 157 -6.50 10.32 13.24
N VAL A 158 -7.77 10.22 12.81
CA VAL A 158 -8.60 9.05 13.13
C VAL A 158 -8.10 7.88 12.28
N LEU A 159 -7.68 6.82 12.94
CA LEU A 159 -7.26 5.57 12.29
C LEU A 159 -8.46 4.64 12.07
#